data_e03b97fb50b51dd30efee8f84ea5ee92
#
_entry.id   e03b97fb50b51dd30efee8f84ea5ee92
#
_cell.length_a   1.000
_cell.length_b   1.000
_cell.length_c   1.000
_cell.angle_alpha   90.00
_cell.angle_beta   90.00
_cell.angle_gamma   90.00
#
_symmetry.space_group_name_H-M   'P 1'
#
loop_
_entity.id
_entity.type
_entity.pdbx_description
1 polymer ?
#
loop_
_entity_poly.entity_id
_entity_poly.type
_entity_poly.pdbx_seq_one_letter_code
_entity_poly.pdbx_strand_id
1 'polypeptide(L)'
;MALNVVNLLATSRFAEYIDLDHFSIETGLDFDPDRFPGMTYKIENPKVCALIFRSGRIVITGAKKVEDVESALATTYQSLIAHGIPLWPQYDYEIGNVEITHDLERELNLAHL
;
A
#
# COMPACT_ATOMS: atom_id res chain seq x y z
N MET A 1 -6.48 -21.00 17.00
CA MET A 1 -6.85 -20.80 16.82
C MET A 1 -6.96 -20.10 16.00
N ALA A 2 -7.44 -20.04 15.64
CA ALA A 2 -7.75 -19.33 14.79
C ALA A 2 -7.18 -18.19 14.65
N LEU A 3 -6.82 -17.94 15.32
CA LEU A 3 -6.34 -16.98 15.29
C LEU A 3 -5.33 -16.78 14.54
N ASN A 4 -5.09 -17.34 13.97
CA ASN A 4 -4.10 -17.22 13.23
C ASN A 4 -4.23 -16.55 12.03
N VAL A 5 -5.08 -15.74 11.78
CA VAL A 5 -5.15 -14.90 10.68
C VAL A 5 -4.16 -13.81 10.85
N VAL A 6 -3.16 -13.83 10.07
CA VAL A 6 -2.12 -12.83 10.12
C VAL A 6 -2.10 -12.15 8.78
N ASN A 7 -2.18 -10.85 8.79
CA ASN A 7 -2.04 -10.06 7.59
C ASN A 7 -0.72 -9.34 7.65
N LEU A 8 -0.01 -9.37 6.56
CA LEU A 8 1.24 -8.64 6.47
C LEU A 8 0.92 -7.21 6.05
N LEU A 9 1.64 -6.31 6.62
CA LEU A 9 1.56 -4.91 6.25
C LEU A 9 2.93 -4.51 5.76
N ALA A 10 2.98 -3.95 4.59
CA ALA A 10 4.25 -3.56 4.00
C ALA A 10 4.21 -2.10 3.65
N THR A 11 5.34 -1.43 3.78
CA THR A 11 5.45 -0.03 3.39
C THR A 11 6.60 0.12 2.42
N SER A 12 6.42 1.02 1.49
CA SER A 12 7.45 1.31 0.50
C SER A 12 7.34 2.79 0.14
N ARG A 13 8.20 3.24 -0.70
CA ARG A 13 8.13 4.58 -1.24
C ARG A 13 8.66 4.53 -2.66
N PHE A 14 7.87 5.05 -3.58
CA PHE A 14 8.18 4.94 -5.00
C PHE A 14 8.69 6.25 -5.59
N ALA A 15 8.49 7.35 -4.90
CA ALA A 15 8.86 8.66 -5.45
C ALA A 15 8.80 9.67 -4.32
N GLU A 16 9.25 10.89 -4.58
CA GLU A 16 9.09 11.95 -3.60
C GLU A 16 7.70 12.51 -3.64
N TYR A 17 7.01 12.35 -4.76
CA TYR A 17 5.69 12.87 -4.92
C TYR A 17 4.97 12.05 -5.99
N ILE A 18 3.71 11.75 -5.76
CA ILE A 18 2.88 11.08 -6.75
C ILE A 18 1.65 11.93 -6.95
N ASP A 19 1.37 12.25 -8.21
CA ASP A 19 0.23 13.07 -8.56
C ASP A 19 -1.00 12.19 -8.59
N LEU A 20 -1.67 12.08 -7.48
CA LEU A 20 -2.84 11.23 -7.36
C LEU A 20 -4.02 11.77 -8.15
N ASP A 21 -4.10 13.08 -8.32
CA ASP A 21 -5.17 13.65 -9.14
C ASP A 21 -5.05 13.14 -10.57
N HIS A 22 -3.83 13.15 -11.10
CA HIS A 22 -3.62 12.66 -12.45
C HIS A 22 -3.93 11.18 -12.54
N PHE A 23 -3.46 10.41 -11.58
CA PHE A 23 -3.68 8.97 -11.59
C PHE A 23 -5.16 8.65 -11.46
N SER A 24 -5.88 9.43 -10.65
CA SER A 24 -7.32 9.25 -10.50
C SER A 24 -8.03 9.49 -11.83
N ILE A 25 -7.65 10.53 -12.52
CA ILE A 25 -8.28 10.84 -13.80
C ILE A 25 -7.98 9.75 -14.83
N GLU A 26 -6.73 9.30 -14.86
CA GLU A 26 -6.34 8.30 -15.85
C GLU A 26 -6.99 6.96 -15.61
N THR A 27 -7.20 6.58 -14.38
CA THR A 27 -7.74 5.27 -14.06
C THR A 27 -9.22 5.26 -13.80
N GLY A 28 -9.80 6.41 -13.54
CA GLY A 28 -11.21 6.48 -13.16
C GLY A 28 -11.45 6.09 -11.71
N LEU A 29 -10.39 5.93 -10.93
CA LEU A 29 -10.56 5.57 -9.53
C LEU A 29 -10.83 6.82 -8.71
N ASP A 30 -11.59 6.64 -7.65
CA ASP A 30 -11.93 7.76 -6.77
C ASP A 30 -10.74 8.17 -5.93
N PHE A 31 -10.59 9.47 -5.77
CA PHE A 31 -9.60 10.00 -4.86
C PHE A 31 -10.20 11.24 -4.21
N ASP A 32 -10.44 11.16 -2.93
CA ASP A 32 -11.05 12.26 -2.19
C ASP A 32 -10.13 12.62 -1.04
N PRO A 33 -9.25 13.59 -1.23
CA PRO A 33 -8.26 13.92 -0.19
C PRO A 33 -8.89 14.48 1.08
N ASP A 34 -10.12 14.96 1.02
CA ASP A 34 -10.79 15.44 2.21
C ASP A 34 -11.19 14.31 3.13
N ARG A 35 -11.46 13.13 2.56
CA ARG A 35 -11.84 11.99 3.38
C ARG A 35 -10.64 11.18 3.79
N PHE A 36 -9.66 11.05 2.91
CA PHE A 36 -8.51 10.18 3.17
C PHE A 36 -7.38 10.69 2.30
N PRO A 37 -6.21 10.94 2.88
CA PRO A 37 -5.11 11.54 2.13
C PRO A 37 -4.48 10.64 1.09
N GLY A 38 -4.82 9.37 1.09
CA GLY A 38 -4.27 8.43 0.12
C GLY A 38 -5.34 7.92 -0.82
N MET A 39 -4.90 7.15 -1.79
CA MET A 39 -5.79 6.53 -2.74
C MET A 39 -5.75 5.04 -2.52
N THR A 40 -6.93 4.41 -2.48
CA THR A 40 -7.01 2.97 -2.34
C THR A 40 -7.01 2.33 -3.72
N TYR A 41 -6.06 1.44 -3.94
CA TYR A 41 -5.94 0.73 -5.20
C TYR A 41 -6.09 -0.75 -4.88
N LYS A 42 -7.19 -1.33 -5.28
CA LYS A 42 -7.47 -2.72 -4.97
C LYS A 42 -6.87 -3.62 -6.02
N ILE A 43 -6.20 -4.65 -5.55
CA ILE A 43 -5.60 -5.65 -6.40
C ILE A 43 -6.35 -6.94 -6.15
N GLU A 44 -6.69 -7.65 -7.20
CA GLU A 44 -7.51 -8.84 -7.02
C GLU A 44 -6.71 -10.11 -7.01
N ASN A 45 -5.53 -10.10 -7.55
CA ASN A 45 -4.76 -11.32 -7.64
C ASN A 45 -3.29 -11.00 -7.47
N PRO A 46 -2.76 -11.07 -6.29
CA PRO A 46 -3.41 -11.50 -5.04
C PRO A 46 -4.39 -10.46 -4.51
N LYS A 47 -5.28 -10.88 -3.64
CA LYS A 47 -6.31 -9.98 -3.15
C LYS A 47 -5.77 -9.15 -2.01
N VAL A 48 -5.31 -7.98 -2.32
CA VAL A 48 -4.72 -7.06 -1.35
C VAL A 48 -5.12 -5.64 -1.72
N CYS A 49 -4.86 -4.72 -0.83
CA CYS A 49 -5.07 -3.31 -1.09
C CYS A 49 -3.77 -2.56 -1.05
N ALA A 50 -3.58 -1.66 -1.97
CA ALA A 50 -2.45 -0.76 -1.95
C ALA A 50 -2.98 0.64 -1.66
N LEU A 51 -2.38 1.28 -0.68
CA LEU A 51 -2.71 2.66 -0.36
C LEU A 51 -1.58 3.51 -0.91
N ILE A 52 -1.92 4.45 -1.75
CA ILE A 52 -0.96 5.28 -2.45
C ILE A 52 -1.10 6.70 -1.95
N PHE A 53 0.00 7.28 -1.49
CA PHE A 53 -0.02 8.62 -0.91
C PHE A 53 0.75 9.59 -1.78
N ARG A 54 0.39 10.85 -1.70
CA ARG A 54 1.06 11.88 -2.47
C ARG A 54 2.55 11.96 -2.18
N SER A 55 2.93 11.62 -0.97
CA SER A 55 4.34 11.63 -0.60
C SER A 55 5.14 10.54 -1.30
N GLY A 56 4.49 9.75 -2.13
CA GLY A 56 5.15 8.63 -2.79
C GLY A 56 5.11 7.37 -1.97
N ARG A 57 4.55 7.43 -0.79
CA ARG A 57 4.49 6.29 0.11
C ARG A 57 3.43 5.32 -0.35
N ILE A 58 3.75 4.05 -0.25
CA ILE A 58 2.85 2.97 -0.63
C ILE A 58 2.70 2.06 0.57
N VAL A 59 1.48 1.69 0.89
CA VAL A 59 1.22 0.76 1.98
C VAL A 59 0.40 -0.39 1.42
N ILE A 60 0.87 -1.61 1.62
CA ILE A 60 0.16 -2.80 1.16
C ILE A 60 -0.46 -3.46 2.38
N THR A 61 -1.74 -3.73 2.33
CA THR A 61 -2.44 -4.39 3.43
C THR A 61 -3.19 -5.58 2.89
N GLY A 62 -3.42 -6.55 3.74
CA GLY A 62 -4.21 -7.72 3.39
C GLY A 62 -3.42 -8.87 2.82
N ALA A 63 -2.11 -8.74 2.70
CA ALA A 63 -1.30 -9.81 2.15
C ALA A 63 -1.15 -10.92 3.18
N LYS A 64 -1.10 -12.14 2.71
CA LYS A 64 -0.95 -13.29 3.59
C LYS A 64 0.47 -13.83 3.57
N LYS A 65 1.26 -13.45 2.60
CA LYS A 65 2.64 -13.92 2.51
C LYS A 65 3.47 -12.89 1.78
N VAL A 66 4.78 -13.01 1.90
CA VAL A 66 5.69 -12.05 1.34
C VAL A 66 5.55 -11.97 -0.19
N GLU A 67 5.30 -13.10 -0.82
CA GLU A 67 5.14 -13.09 -2.27
C GLU A 67 3.97 -12.20 -2.69
N ASP A 68 2.93 -12.18 -1.90
CA ASP A 68 1.79 -11.33 -2.21
C ASP A 68 2.18 -9.87 -2.10
N VAL A 69 3.01 -9.54 -1.11
CA VAL A 69 3.47 -8.18 -0.96
C VAL A 69 4.30 -7.76 -2.17
N GLU A 70 5.22 -8.61 -2.58
CA GLU A 70 6.08 -8.27 -3.70
C GLU A 70 5.28 -8.12 -4.97
N SER A 71 4.33 -9.01 -5.17
CA SER A 71 3.49 -8.95 -6.36
C SER A 71 2.64 -7.69 -6.36
N ALA A 72 2.10 -7.33 -5.20
CA ALA A 72 1.27 -6.15 -5.09
C ALA A 72 2.07 -4.88 -5.34
N LEU A 73 3.28 -4.81 -4.80
CA LEU A 73 4.13 -3.66 -5.03
C LEU A 73 4.48 -3.53 -6.50
N ALA A 74 4.81 -4.65 -7.14
CA ALA A 74 5.15 -4.62 -8.56
C ALA A 74 3.95 -4.20 -9.40
N THR A 75 2.77 -4.71 -9.07
CA THR A 75 1.57 -4.35 -9.81
C THR A 75 1.26 -2.88 -9.66
N THR A 76 1.37 -2.35 -8.45
CA THR A 76 1.11 -0.94 -8.20
C THR A 76 2.13 -0.07 -8.93
N TYR A 77 3.40 -0.46 -8.87
CA TYR A 77 4.46 0.28 -9.53
C TYR A 77 4.20 0.34 -11.05
N GLN A 78 3.90 -0.82 -11.63
CA GLN A 78 3.66 -0.87 -13.06
C GLN A 78 2.44 -0.06 -13.47
N SER A 79 1.40 -0.09 -12.66
CA SER A 79 0.20 0.66 -12.96
C SER A 79 0.48 2.17 -12.96
N LEU A 80 1.25 2.62 -11.98
CA LEU A 80 1.59 4.04 -11.92
C LEU A 80 2.42 4.45 -13.12
N ILE A 81 3.41 3.65 -13.47
CA ILE A 81 4.25 3.94 -14.62
C ILE A 81 3.42 3.95 -15.91
N ALA A 82 2.51 2.98 -16.02
CA ALA A 82 1.70 2.86 -17.23
C ALA A 82 0.80 4.07 -17.43
N HIS A 83 0.49 4.77 -16.37
CA HIS A 83 -0.37 5.95 -16.46
C HIS A 83 0.42 7.24 -16.38
N GLY A 84 1.71 7.16 -16.64
CA GLY A 84 2.51 8.37 -16.79
C GLY A 84 3.01 8.99 -15.51
N ILE A 85 2.96 8.27 -14.42
CA ILE A 85 3.43 8.79 -13.13
C ILE A 85 4.92 8.52 -13.02
N PRO A 86 5.75 9.55 -12.86
CA PRO A 86 7.19 9.32 -12.74
C PRO A 86 7.51 8.74 -11.37
N LEU A 87 8.30 7.68 -11.37
CA LEU A 87 8.69 7.00 -10.14
C LEU A 87 10.20 6.79 -10.15
N TRP A 88 10.76 6.54 -8.98
CA TRP A 88 12.16 6.19 -8.86
C TRP A 88 12.39 4.86 -9.59
N PRO A 89 13.58 4.63 -10.10
CA PRO A 89 13.86 3.38 -10.85
C PRO A 89 13.86 2.16 -9.95
N GLN A 90 14.01 2.36 -8.65
CA GLN A 90 14.03 1.25 -7.71
C GLN A 90 13.31 1.65 -6.45
N TYR A 91 12.87 0.68 -5.71
CA TYR A 91 12.24 0.93 -4.42
C TYR A 91 12.57 -0.22 -3.49
N ASP A 92 12.55 0.08 -2.20
CA ASP A 92 12.67 -0.93 -1.17
C ASP A 92 11.36 -1.00 -0.42
N TYR A 93 11.22 -2.02 0.41
CA TYR A 93 10.04 -2.10 1.23
C TYR A 93 10.36 -2.79 2.55
N GLU A 94 9.49 -2.56 3.52
CA GLU A 94 9.60 -3.19 4.82
C GLU A 94 8.31 -3.89 5.11
N ILE A 95 8.38 -5.02 5.78
CA ILE A 95 7.21 -5.81 6.11
C ILE A 95 7.08 -5.88 7.60
N GLY A 96 5.87 -5.59 8.09
CA GLY A 96 5.54 -5.81 9.48
C GLY A 96 4.43 -6.84 9.56
N ASN A 97 4.38 -7.56 10.65
CA ASN A 97 3.30 -8.49 10.88
C ASN A 97 2.22 -7.77 11.64
N VAL A 98 1.02 -7.90 11.15
CA VAL A 98 -0.12 -7.33 11.83
C VAL A 98 -1.04 -8.47 12.18
N GLU A 99 -1.20 -8.70 13.47
CA GLU A 99 -2.09 -9.74 13.92
C GLU A 99 -3.42 -9.15 14.28
N ILE A 100 -4.45 -9.91 14.06
CA ILE A 100 -5.78 -9.41 14.32
C ILE A 100 -6.12 -9.65 15.76
N THR A 101 -5.71 -8.75 16.62
CA THR A 101 -6.09 -8.82 18.01
C THR A 101 -6.32 -7.41 18.50
N HIS A 102 -7.04 -7.30 19.56
CA HIS A 102 -7.31 -5.97 20.08
C HIS A 102 -6.10 -5.36 20.75
N ASP A 103 -5.07 -6.16 21.04
CA ASP A 103 -3.88 -5.61 21.62
C ASP A 103 -3.02 -4.96 20.59
N LEU A 104 -3.29 -5.22 19.36
CA LEU A 104 -2.47 -4.72 18.29
C LEU A 104 -2.27 -3.23 18.32
N GLU A 105 -3.32 -2.52 18.67
CA GLU A 105 -3.23 -1.08 18.64
C GLU A 105 -2.16 -0.54 19.53
N ARG A 106 -2.06 -1.11 20.73
CA ARG A 106 -1.07 -0.63 21.64
C ARG A 106 0.31 -0.96 21.14
N GLU A 107 0.46 -2.12 20.57
CA GLU A 107 1.76 -2.49 20.09
C GLU A 107 2.20 -1.62 18.96
N LEU A 108 1.30 -1.25 18.10
CA LEU A 108 1.65 -0.39 17.01
C LEU A 108 2.10 0.97 17.50
N ASN A 109 1.44 1.47 18.52
CA ASN A 109 1.83 2.74 19.06
C ASN A 109 3.22 2.71 19.63
N LEU A 110 3.56 1.61 20.24
CA LEU A 110 4.88 1.53 20.77
C LEU A 110 5.90 1.37 19.72
N ALA A 111 5.52 0.65 18.71
CA ALA A 111 6.50 0.36 17.72
C ALA A 111 6.94 1.54 17.00
N HIS A 112 6.19 2.52 17.10
CA HIS A 112 6.56 3.52 16.36
C HIS A 112 7.23 4.44 16.92
N LEU A 113 7.49 4.20 17.65
CA LEU A 113 8.16 5.03 18.21
C LEU A 113 9.08 5.26 17.78
#